data_ec9b3962491100d2ce49d446768d685b
#
_entry.id   ec9b3962491100d2ce49d446768d685b
#
_cell.length_a   1.000
_cell.length_b   1.000
_cell.length_c   1.000
_cell.angle_alpha   90.00
_cell.angle_beta   90.00
_cell.angle_gamma   90.00
#
_symmetry.space_group_name_H-M   'P 1'
#
loop_
_entity.id
_entity.type
_entity.pdbx_description
1 polymer ?
#
loop_
_entity_poly.entity_id
_entity_poly.type
_entity_poly.pdbx_seq_one_letter_code
_entity_poly.pdbx_strand_id
1 'polypeptide(L)'
;MNPFDFSPEQLELKQKTNKRSVAQLSVLRIFSFFALGATVILTLSEHWGWVLPSIICFFLFVRFINRFNYLKDQERIYLALKQLQTQKQARQDRKLGNLDSGIEFADKEHPFAGDLDLFGPHSLFQLLNHCTSTGGKQQLATLLKSAVDPKAAQQRRAAAAELQQKPDFLRAMEAIGIAFPQGKVGPWKQWLEQQETQPNLLHWLLAILGPVGGVLVLLLTSQGILPQVMLGIWFLAGILLL
;
A
#
# COMPACT_ATOMS: atom_id res chain seq x y z
N MET A 1 -7.59 22.66 -11.39
CA MET A 1 -6.84 21.69 -12.21
C MET A 1 -6.95 20.35 -11.54
N ASN A 2 -7.58 19.39 -12.17
CA ASN A 2 -7.87 18.09 -11.57
C ASN A 2 -6.55 17.29 -11.40
N PRO A 3 -6.22 16.81 -10.20
CA PRO A 3 -4.95 16.12 -9.94
C PRO A 3 -4.80 14.78 -10.69
N PHE A 4 -5.86 14.29 -11.33
CA PHE A 4 -5.88 13.01 -12.07
C PHE A 4 -6.09 13.16 -13.57
N ASP A 5 -6.22 14.40 -14.09
CA ASP A 5 -6.41 14.65 -15.51
C ASP A 5 -5.10 15.09 -16.16
N PHE A 6 -4.34 14.09 -16.63
CA PHE A 6 -3.09 14.31 -17.34
C PHE A 6 -3.16 13.78 -18.76
N SER A 7 -2.63 14.56 -19.71
CA SER A 7 -2.33 14.02 -21.04
C SER A 7 -1.23 12.94 -20.92
N PRO A 8 -1.14 12.00 -21.88
CA PRO A 8 -0.08 10.97 -21.87
C PRO A 8 1.32 11.56 -21.73
N GLU A 9 1.61 12.66 -22.45
CA GLU A 9 2.89 13.36 -22.43
C GLU A 9 3.18 14.01 -21.07
N GLN A 10 2.18 14.64 -20.45
CA GLN A 10 2.31 15.21 -19.11
C GLN A 10 2.57 14.14 -18.06
N LEU A 11 1.95 12.97 -18.22
CA LEU A 11 2.12 11.84 -17.31
C LEU A 11 3.54 11.29 -17.38
N GLU A 12 4.10 11.15 -18.57
CA GLU A 12 5.49 10.73 -18.77
C GLU A 12 6.50 11.73 -18.20
N LEU A 13 6.28 13.02 -18.42
CA LEU A 13 7.12 14.07 -17.86
C LEU A 13 7.11 14.04 -16.33
N LYS A 14 5.92 13.97 -15.72
CA LYS A 14 5.77 13.88 -14.25
C LYS A 14 6.42 12.62 -13.70
N GLN A 15 6.26 11.48 -14.36
CA GLN A 15 6.89 10.22 -13.96
C GLN A 15 8.41 10.33 -14.00
N LYS A 16 8.98 10.91 -15.06
CA LYS A 16 10.43 11.10 -15.19
C LYS A 16 10.99 12.04 -14.11
N THR A 17 10.29 13.14 -13.84
CA THR A 17 10.67 14.09 -12.78
C THR A 17 10.59 13.43 -11.40
N ASN A 18 9.51 12.70 -11.15
CA ASN A 18 9.32 11.99 -9.88
C ASN A 18 10.42 10.94 -9.63
N LYS A 19 10.77 10.13 -10.64
CA LYS A 19 11.86 9.15 -10.55
C LYS A 19 13.20 9.78 -10.18
N ARG A 20 13.54 10.94 -10.76
CA ARG A 20 14.77 11.68 -10.40
C ARG A 20 14.74 12.12 -8.94
N SER A 21 13.62 12.69 -8.48
CA SER A 21 13.45 13.10 -7.09
C SER A 21 13.49 11.93 -6.11
N VAL A 22 12.94 10.78 -6.45
CA VAL A 22 13.03 9.54 -5.66
C VAL A 22 14.48 9.09 -5.54
N ALA A 23 15.24 9.10 -6.64
CA ALA A 23 16.67 8.72 -6.62
C ALA A 23 17.50 9.65 -5.73
N GLN A 24 17.31 10.97 -5.85
CA GLN A 24 17.99 11.97 -5.02
C GLN A 24 17.67 11.79 -3.53
N LEU A 25 16.37 11.61 -3.18
CA LEU A 25 15.96 11.40 -1.80
C LEU A 25 16.45 10.06 -1.24
N SER A 26 16.61 9.04 -2.09
CA SER A 26 17.19 7.77 -1.66
C SER A 26 18.63 7.94 -1.17
N VAL A 27 19.43 8.70 -1.91
CA VAL A 27 20.81 9.03 -1.52
C VAL A 27 20.82 9.88 -0.25
N LEU A 28 20.02 10.95 -0.18
CA LEU A 28 19.94 11.82 1.00
C LEU A 28 19.51 11.05 2.26
N ARG A 29 18.62 10.09 2.14
CA ARG A 29 18.19 9.22 3.24
C ARG A 29 19.34 8.38 3.79
N ILE A 30 20.15 7.80 2.89
CA ILE A 30 21.31 7.00 3.29
C ILE A 30 22.34 7.89 4.00
N PHE A 31 22.64 9.07 3.47
CA PHE A 31 23.56 10.01 4.11
C PHE A 31 23.03 10.48 5.49
N SER A 32 21.74 10.81 5.59
CA SER A 32 21.15 11.24 6.87
C SER A 32 21.14 10.11 7.91
N PHE A 33 21.02 8.85 7.49
CA PHE A 33 21.13 7.70 8.38
C PHE A 33 22.55 7.57 8.96
N PHE A 34 23.58 7.64 8.10
CA PHE A 34 24.97 7.59 8.57
C PHE A 34 25.35 8.81 9.44
N ALA A 35 24.86 10.00 9.08
CA ALA A 35 25.06 11.20 9.87
C ALA A 35 24.42 11.07 11.27
N LEU A 36 23.21 10.52 11.33
CA LEU A 36 22.53 10.24 12.61
C LEU A 36 23.35 9.24 13.44
N GLY A 37 23.82 8.14 12.85
CA GLY A 37 24.65 7.17 13.54
C GLY A 37 25.95 7.78 14.07
N ALA A 38 26.63 8.59 13.27
CA ALA A 38 27.85 9.26 13.69
C ALA A 38 27.61 10.25 14.85
N THR A 39 26.55 11.07 14.76
CA THR A 39 26.23 12.03 15.85
C THR A 39 25.81 11.34 17.13
N VAL A 40 25.11 10.20 17.06
CA VAL A 40 24.76 9.39 18.24
C VAL A 40 26.03 8.81 18.88
N ILE A 41 26.96 8.26 18.10
CA ILE A 41 28.23 7.73 18.59
C ILE A 41 29.03 8.83 19.29
N LEU A 42 29.14 10.03 18.68
CA LEU A 42 29.84 11.17 19.28
C LEU A 42 29.17 11.65 20.58
N THR A 43 27.85 11.60 20.66
CA THR A 43 27.11 11.93 21.90
C THR A 43 27.48 10.97 23.03
N LEU A 44 27.65 9.67 22.70
CA LEU A 44 27.95 8.65 23.70
C LEU A 44 29.43 8.63 24.10
N SER A 45 30.34 9.04 23.21
CA SER A 45 31.78 8.93 23.44
C SER A 45 32.43 10.19 24.01
N GLU A 46 31.91 11.39 23.69
CA GLU A 46 32.68 12.61 24.00
C GLU A 46 31.96 13.68 24.83
N HIS A 47 30.81 14.21 24.40
CA HIS A 47 30.18 15.34 25.09
C HIS A 47 28.69 15.46 24.82
N TRP A 48 27.93 15.89 25.81
CA TRP A 48 26.49 16.19 25.74
C TRP A 48 26.14 17.26 24.68
N GLY A 49 27.12 18.03 24.18
CA GLY A 49 26.92 19.02 23.13
C GLY A 49 26.43 18.43 21.79
N TRP A 50 26.64 17.13 21.53
CA TRP A 50 26.20 16.45 20.32
C TRP A 50 24.74 15.97 20.36
N VAL A 51 24.04 16.14 21.49
CA VAL A 51 22.60 15.78 21.63
C VAL A 51 21.76 16.59 20.66
N LEU A 52 21.95 17.92 20.61
CA LEU A 52 21.22 18.80 19.68
C LEU A 52 21.42 18.42 18.19
N PRO A 53 22.66 18.26 17.68
CA PRO A 53 22.90 17.74 16.34
C PRO A 53 22.22 16.38 16.06
N SER A 54 22.22 15.45 17.02
CA SER A 54 21.56 14.15 16.88
C SER A 54 20.05 14.27 16.70
N ILE A 55 19.41 15.15 17.49
CA ILE A 55 17.98 15.42 17.37
C ILE A 55 17.65 16.04 15.99
N ILE A 56 18.46 16.99 15.52
CA ILE A 56 18.27 17.60 14.20
C ILE A 56 18.41 16.54 13.08
N CYS A 57 19.45 15.72 13.14
CA CYS A 57 19.65 14.63 12.17
C CYS A 57 18.49 13.62 12.18
N PHE A 58 17.94 13.31 13.35
CA PHE A 58 16.78 12.43 13.48
C PHE A 58 15.55 13.03 12.78
N PHE A 59 15.22 14.29 13.03
CA PHE A 59 14.09 14.95 12.37
C PHE A 59 14.28 15.04 10.85
N LEU A 60 15.49 15.34 10.37
CA LEU A 60 15.82 15.35 8.95
C LEU A 60 15.66 13.95 8.33
N PHE A 61 16.13 12.92 8.99
CA PHE A 61 15.98 11.53 8.54
C PHE A 61 14.51 11.13 8.41
N VAL A 62 13.70 11.41 9.43
CA VAL A 62 12.24 11.14 9.39
C VAL A 62 11.56 11.93 8.26
N ARG A 63 11.94 13.20 8.06
CA ARG A 63 11.40 14.02 6.98
C ARG A 63 11.76 13.46 5.59
N PHE A 64 12.97 12.97 5.41
CA PHE A 64 13.38 12.35 4.14
C PHE A 64 12.65 11.03 3.89
N ILE A 65 12.43 10.20 4.92
CA ILE A 65 11.61 8.98 4.81
C ILE A 65 10.19 9.33 4.37
N ASN A 66 9.52 10.26 5.06
CA ASN A 66 8.15 10.64 4.76
C ASN A 66 8.03 11.20 3.33
N ARG A 67 8.99 12.03 2.92
CA ARG A 67 9.01 12.59 1.56
C ARG A 67 9.27 11.53 0.49
N PHE A 68 10.16 10.59 0.76
CA PHE A 68 10.43 9.47 -0.12
C PHE A 68 9.18 8.58 -0.30
N ASN A 69 8.50 8.22 0.80
CA ASN A 69 7.27 7.42 0.74
C ASN A 69 6.18 8.14 -0.06
N TYR A 70 5.98 9.44 0.18
CA TYR A 70 5.04 10.25 -0.60
C TYR A 70 5.33 10.21 -2.11
N LEU A 71 6.59 10.37 -2.53
CA LEU A 71 6.96 10.32 -3.95
C LEU A 71 6.81 8.92 -4.54
N LYS A 72 7.06 7.88 -3.75
CA LYS A 72 6.80 6.48 -4.13
C LYS A 72 5.30 6.23 -4.37
N ASP A 73 4.45 6.76 -3.52
CA ASP A 73 3.00 6.64 -3.68
C ASP A 73 2.51 7.41 -4.91
N GLN A 74 3.07 8.59 -5.17
CA GLN A 74 2.82 9.33 -6.42
C GLN A 74 3.25 8.53 -7.66
N GLU A 75 4.38 7.84 -7.61
CA GLU A 75 4.84 6.97 -8.71
C GLU A 75 3.83 5.85 -9.00
N ARG A 76 3.30 5.21 -7.95
CA ARG A 76 2.24 4.18 -8.07
C ARG A 76 0.99 4.73 -8.75
N ILE A 77 0.55 5.93 -8.35
CA ILE A 77 -0.62 6.59 -8.95
C ILE A 77 -0.39 6.90 -10.43
N TYR A 78 0.79 7.43 -10.81
CA TYR A 78 1.10 7.70 -12.22
C TYR A 78 1.14 6.44 -13.07
N LEU A 79 1.67 5.33 -12.54
CA LEU A 79 1.64 4.03 -13.20
C LEU A 79 0.21 3.51 -13.37
N ALA A 80 -0.63 3.65 -12.34
CA ALA A 80 -2.03 3.27 -12.39
C ALA A 80 -2.81 4.09 -13.44
N LEU A 81 -2.59 5.40 -13.51
CA LEU A 81 -3.20 6.25 -14.53
C LEU A 81 -2.79 5.85 -15.96
N LYS A 82 -1.51 5.50 -16.17
CA LYS A 82 -1.03 4.98 -17.45
C LYS A 82 -1.70 3.66 -17.79
N GLN A 83 -1.84 2.77 -16.81
CA GLN A 83 -2.56 1.50 -16.98
C GLN A 83 -4.03 1.73 -17.36
N LEU A 84 -4.72 2.67 -16.70
CA LEU A 84 -6.11 3.03 -17.02
C LEU A 84 -6.26 3.54 -18.47
N GLN A 85 -5.33 4.38 -18.93
CA GLN A 85 -5.33 4.85 -20.31
C GLN A 85 -5.19 3.68 -21.29
N THR A 86 -4.27 2.75 -21.03
CA THR A 86 -4.07 1.54 -21.84
C THR A 86 -5.32 0.65 -21.84
N GLN A 87 -5.92 0.43 -20.67
CA GLN A 87 -7.14 -0.38 -20.56
C GLN A 87 -8.34 0.28 -21.26
N LYS A 88 -8.48 1.60 -21.16
CA LYS A 88 -9.52 2.36 -21.89
C LYS A 88 -9.36 2.17 -23.40
N GLN A 89 -8.14 2.33 -23.91
CA GLN A 89 -7.85 2.12 -25.33
C GLN A 89 -8.14 0.68 -25.75
N ALA A 90 -7.73 -0.31 -24.95
CA ALA A 90 -7.98 -1.71 -25.23
C ALA A 90 -9.49 -2.04 -25.34
N ARG A 91 -10.32 -1.43 -24.45
CA ARG A 91 -11.79 -1.58 -24.54
C ARG A 91 -12.37 -0.90 -25.77
N GLN A 92 -11.88 0.30 -26.14
CA GLN A 92 -12.31 1.00 -27.35
C GLN A 92 -11.98 0.22 -28.63
N ASP A 93 -10.77 -0.35 -28.69
CA ASP A 93 -10.30 -1.15 -29.83
C ASP A 93 -10.81 -2.60 -29.81
N ARG A 94 -11.57 -2.98 -28.78
CA ARG A 94 -12.03 -4.36 -28.52
C ARG A 94 -10.90 -5.38 -28.44
N LYS A 95 -9.69 -4.96 -28.01
CA LYS A 95 -8.52 -5.79 -27.78
C LYS A 95 -8.48 -6.23 -26.31
N LEU A 96 -9.42 -7.06 -25.88
CA LEU A 96 -9.67 -7.36 -24.48
C LEU A 96 -8.68 -8.38 -23.86
N GLY A 97 -7.78 -8.99 -24.63
CA GLY A 97 -6.93 -10.10 -24.17
C GLY A 97 -6.09 -9.85 -22.92
N ASN A 98 -5.74 -8.59 -22.65
CA ASN A 98 -4.96 -8.21 -21.45
C ASN A 98 -5.83 -7.75 -20.27
N LEU A 99 -7.16 -7.77 -20.42
CA LEU A 99 -8.08 -7.42 -19.34
C LEU A 99 -8.52 -8.68 -18.60
N ASP A 100 -8.89 -8.49 -17.34
CA ASP A 100 -9.36 -9.57 -16.48
C ASP A 100 -10.64 -10.20 -17.08
N SER A 101 -10.57 -11.48 -17.37
CA SER A 101 -11.64 -12.23 -18.05
C SER A 101 -12.74 -12.70 -17.12
N GLY A 102 -12.55 -12.64 -15.80
CA GLY A 102 -13.49 -13.18 -14.83
C GLY A 102 -13.74 -14.68 -14.97
N ILE A 103 -12.78 -15.42 -15.55
CA ILE A 103 -12.92 -16.87 -15.80
C ILE A 103 -13.17 -17.66 -14.50
N GLU A 104 -12.69 -17.16 -13.36
CA GLU A 104 -12.93 -17.71 -12.04
C GLU A 104 -14.40 -17.70 -11.61
N PHE A 105 -15.22 -16.86 -12.26
CA PHE A 105 -16.66 -16.78 -12.03
C PHE A 105 -17.48 -17.57 -13.03
N ALA A 106 -16.83 -18.20 -14.03
CA ALA A 106 -17.52 -19.00 -15.03
C ALA A 106 -18.17 -20.22 -14.37
N ASP A 107 -19.41 -20.48 -14.78
CA ASP A 107 -20.22 -21.59 -14.31
C ASP A 107 -20.86 -22.26 -15.53
N LYS A 108 -20.48 -23.49 -15.78
CA LYS A 108 -20.95 -24.27 -16.94
C LYS A 108 -22.40 -24.72 -16.81
N GLU A 109 -22.91 -24.80 -15.58
CA GLU A 109 -24.29 -25.24 -15.30
C GLU A 109 -25.27 -24.07 -15.30
N HIS A 110 -24.77 -22.84 -15.39
CA HIS A 110 -25.60 -21.66 -15.38
C HIS A 110 -26.42 -21.53 -16.68
N PRO A 111 -27.77 -21.31 -16.62
CA PRO A 111 -28.66 -21.46 -17.75
C PRO A 111 -28.37 -20.55 -18.96
N PHE A 112 -27.70 -19.41 -18.77
CA PHE A 112 -27.43 -18.45 -19.84
C PHE A 112 -26.03 -17.85 -19.82
N ALA A 113 -25.18 -18.15 -18.86
CA ALA A 113 -23.87 -17.50 -18.73
C ALA A 113 -22.93 -17.84 -19.91
N GLY A 114 -23.03 -19.06 -20.44
CA GLY A 114 -22.29 -19.50 -21.62
C GLY A 114 -22.82 -18.87 -22.89
N ASP A 115 -24.12 -18.87 -23.09
CA ASP A 115 -24.76 -18.35 -24.32
C ASP A 115 -24.57 -16.83 -24.53
N LEU A 116 -24.42 -16.10 -23.39
CA LEU A 116 -24.21 -14.66 -23.41
C LEU A 116 -22.74 -14.25 -23.27
N ASP A 117 -21.80 -15.19 -23.31
CA ASP A 117 -20.37 -14.95 -23.12
C ASP A 117 -20.07 -14.02 -21.93
N LEU A 118 -20.71 -14.32 -20.76
CA LEU A 118 -20.58 -13.46 -19.59
C LEU A 118 -19.16 -13.42 -19.04
N PHE A 119 -18.43 -14.57 -19.06
CA PHE A 119 -17.10 -14.73 -18.49
C PHE A 119 -16.15 -15.42 -19.48
N GLY A 120 -14.86 -15.17 -19.33
CA GLY A 120 -13.85 -15.73 -20.19
C GLY A 120 -13.28 -14.74 -21.22
N PRO A 121 -12.52 -15.21 -22.20
CA PRO A 121 -11.96 -14.34 -23.26
C PRO A 121 -13.05 -13.67 -24.08
N HIS A 122 -12.88 -12.35 -24.32
CA HIS A 122 -13.85 -11.52 -25.08
C HIS A 122 -15.24 -11.40 -24.46
N SER A 123 -15.35 -11.63 -23.16
CA SER A 123 -16.60 -11.63 -22.42
C SER A 123 -17.15 -10.25 -22.09
N LEU A 124 -18.44 -10.24 -21.72
CA LEU A 124 -19.11 -9.04 -21.20
C LEU A 124 -18.45 -8.56 -19.90
N PHE A 125 -17.98 -9.48 -19.04
CA PHE A 125 -17.24 -9.14 -17.82
C PHE A 125 -15.99 -8.32 -18.13
N GLN A 126 -15.16 -8.73 -19.10
CA GLN A 126 -13.97 -7.97 -19.52
C GLN A 126 -14.27 -6.56 -19.94
N LEU A 127 -15.39 -6.37 -20.64
CA LEU A 127 -15.79 -5.06 -21.14
C LEU A 127 -16.25 -4.13 -20.00
N LEU A 128 -16.99 -4.67 -19.03
CA LEU A 128 -17.62 -3.91 -17.95
C LEU A 128 -16.77 -3.80 -16.70
N ASN A 129 -15.78 -4.68 -16.51
CA ASN A 129 -15.02 -4.75 -15.27
C ASN A 129 -14.08 -3.54 -15.09
N HIS A 130 -14.50 -2.61 -14.27
CA HIS A 130 -13.70 -1.50 -13.73
C HIS A 130 -13.37 -1.71 -12.23
N CYS A 131 -13.68 -2.90 -11.69
CA CYS A 131 -13.48 -3.18 -10.28
C CYS A 131 -12.01 -3.46 -9.99
N THR A 132 -11.47 -2.79 -8.98
CA THR A 132 -10.09 -2.97 -8.52
C THR A 132 -9.98 -3.89 -7.30
N SER A 133 -11.11 -4.13 -6.59
CA SER A 133 -11.17 -5.01 -5.43
C SER A 133 -11.79 -6.36 -5.78
N THR A 134 -11.38 -7.43 -5.08
CA THR A 134 -11.95 -8.77 -5.23
C THR A 134 -13.46 -8.78 -4.94
N GLY A 135 -13.89 -8.08 -3.88
CA GLY A 135 -15.32 -7.98 -3.55
C GLY A 135 -16.14 -7.27 -4.62
N GLY A 136 -15.59 -6.22 -5.24
CA GLY A 136 -16.23 -5.53 -6.37
C GLY A 136 -16.38 -6.43 -7.59
N LYS A 137 -15.35 -7.21 -7.94
CA LYS A 137 -15.40 -8.19 -9.04
C LYS A 137 -16.45 -9.26 -8.79
N GLN A 138 -16.49 -9.80 -7.57
CA GLN A 138 -17.48 -10.80 -7.17
C GLN A 138 -18.91 -10.25 -7.24
N GLN A 139 -19.11 -9.01 -6.80
CA GLN A 139 -20.42 -8.35 -6.89
C GLN A 139 -20.83 -8.12 -8.35
N LEU A 140 -19.91 -7.70 -9.22
CA LEU A 140 -20.17 -7.57 -10.65
C LEU A 140 -20.55 -8.92 -11.26
N ALA A 141 -19.82 -9.98 -10.95
CA ALA A 141 -20.12 -11.32 -11.42
C ALA A 141 -21.49 -11.81 -10.96
N THR A 142 -21.86 -11.57 -9.70
CA THR A 142 -23.20 -11.88 -9.18
C THR A 142 -24.28 -11.12 -9.93
N LEU A 143 -24.06 -9.83 -10.22
CA LEU A 143 -25.02 -9.02 -10.96
C LEU A 143 -25.22 -9.48 -12.42
N LEU A 144 -24.17 -10.01 -13.04
CA LEU A 144 -24.25 -10.55 -14.40
C LEU A 144 -25.00 -11.89 -14.45
N LYS A 145 -24.90 -12.69 -13.38
CA LYS A 145 -25.55 -14.01 -13.28
C LYS A 145 -27.00 -13.96 -12.80
N SER A 146 -27.38 -12.97 -12.01
CA SER A 146 -28.68 -12.97 -11.33
C SER A 146 -29.66 -11.96 -11.92
N ALA A 147 -30.94 -12.34 -11.90
CA ALA A 147 -32.01 -11.37 -12.10
C ALA A 147 -32.00 -10.37 -10.93
N VAL A 148 -32.11 -9.09 -11.26
CA VAL A 148 -32.08 -8.02 -10.26
C VAL A 148 -33.49 -7.64 -9.86
N ASP A 149 -33.76 -7.51 -8.56
CA ASP A 149 -35.02 -6.93 -8.06
C ASP A 149 -35.23 -5.54 -8.68
N PRO A 150 -36.45 -5.25 -9.21
CA PRO A 150 -36.74 -3.97 -9.86
C PRO A 150 -36.48 -2.73 -9.00
N LYS A 151 -36.70 -2.80 -7.68
CA LYS A 151 -36.41 -1.69 -6.76
C LYS A 151 -34.92 -1.46 -6.62
N ALA A 152 -34.15 -2.53 -6.46
CA ALA A 152 -32.68 -2.45 -6.40
C ALA A 152 -32.09 -1.95 -7.73
N ALA A 153 -32.64 -2.36 -8.86
CA ALA A 153 -32.26 -1.86 -10.19
C ALA A 153 -32.49 -0.36 -10.33
N GLN A 154 -33.65 0.14 -9.88
CA GLN A 154 -33.95 1.57 -9.93
C GLN A 154 -33.00 2.40 -9.05
N GLN A 155 -32.69 1.95 -7.84
CA GLN A 155 -31.73 2.62 -6.95
C GLN A 155 -30.34 2.67 -7.56
N ARG A 156 -29.86 1.56 -8.16
CA ARG A 156 -28.56 1.51 -8.85
C ARG A 156 -28.52 2.43 -10.06
N ARG A 157 -29.62 2.50 -10.82
CA ARG A 157 -29.72 3.40 -11.97
C ARG A 157 -29.62 4.86 -11.54
N ALA A 158 -30.28 5.25 -10.44
CA ALA A 158 -30.17 6.60 -9.89
C ALA A 158 -28.74 6.92 -9.42
N ALA A 159 -28.11 6.00 -8.70
CA ALA A 159 -26.72 6.14 -8.27
C ALA A 159 -25.73 6.24 -9.47
N ALA A 160 -25.94 5.42 -10.51
CA ALA A 160 -25.12 5.46 -11.71
C ALA A 160 -25.27 6.80 -12.46
N ALA A 161 -26.50 7.34 -12.54
CA ALA A 161 -26.75 8.65 -13.14
C ALA A 161 -26.05 9.80 -12.40
N GLU A 162 -25.99 9.73 -11.05
CA GLU A 162 -25.23 10.69 -10.25
C GLU A 162 -23.73 10.56 -10.48
N LEU A 163 -23.20 9.34 -10.47
CA LEU A 163 -21.77 9.08 -10.66
C LEU A 163 -21.29 9.41 -12.08
N GLN A 164 -22.14 9.26 -13.08
CA GLN A 164 -21.83 9.63 -14.46
C GLN A 164 -21.46 11.11 -14.61
N GLN A 165 -21.99 11.97 -13.74
CA GLN A 165 -21.67 13.41 -13.70
C GLN A 165 -20.34 13.70 -13.02
N LYS A 166 -19.68 12.69 -12.42
CA LYS A 166 -18.43 12.82 -11.64
C LYS A 166 -17.30 11.96 -12.24
N PRO A 167 -16.94 12.12 -13.53
CA PRO A 167 -15.96 11.25 -14.19
C PRO A 167 -14.58 11.30 -13.53
N ASP A 168 -14.22 12.44 -12.96
CA ASP A 168 -12.94 12.63 -12.29
C ASP A 168 -12.85 11.84 -10.97
N PHE A 169 -13.95 11.79 -10.22
CA PHE A 169 -14.05 10.97 -9.02
C PHE A 169 -13.90 9.50 -9.35
N LEU A 170 -14.59 9.02 -10.39
CA LEU A 170 -14.49 7.62 -10.82
C LEU A 170 -13.06 7.26 -11.25
N ARG A 171 -12.42 8.13 -12.04
CA ARG A 171 -11.03 7.95 -12.48
C ARG A 171 -10.07 7.92 -11.30
N ALA A 172 -10.23 8.84 -10.33
CA ALA A 172 -9.41 8.88 -9.14
C ALA A 172 -9.58 7.61 -8.29
N MET A 173 -10.81 7.16 -8.08
CA MET A 173 -11.12 5.95 -7.32
C MET A 173 -10.50 4.70 -7.97
N GLU A 174 -10.63 4.55 -9.29
CA GLU A 174 -10.06 3.43 -10.04
C GLU A 174 -8.52 3.49 -10.00
N ALA A 175 -7.91 4.67 -10.22
CA ALA A 175 -6.47 4.85 -10.15
C ALA A 175 -5.89 4.51 -8.77
N ILE A 176 -6.53 4.94 -7.69
CA ILE A 176 -6.12 4.64 -6.32
C ILE A 176 -6.27 3.14 -6.05
N GLY A 177 -7.35 2.53 -6.48
CA GLY A 177 -7.57 1.09 -6.32
C GLY A 177 -6.53 0.23 -7.05
N ILE A 178 -6.05 0.67 -8.22
CA ILE A 178 -4.94 0.02 -8.95
C ILE A 178 -3.59 0.30 -8.29
N ALA A 179 -3.34 1.54 -7.86
CA ALA A 179 -2.07 1.94 -7.24
C ALA A 179 -1.83 1.25 -5.89
N PHE A 180 -2.91 1.00 -5.15
CA PHE A 180 -2.89 0.40 -3.81
C PHE A 180 -3.83 -0.81 -3.76
N PRO A 181 -3.47 -1.90 -4.45
CA PRO A 181 -4.34 -3.08 -4.48
C PRO A 181 -4.55 -3.59 -3.06
N GLN A 182 -5.81 -3.72 -2.68
CA GLN A 182 -6.16 -4.37 -1.42
C GLN A 182 -5.72 -5.83 -1.51
N GLY A 183 -4.96 -6.29 -0.50
CA GLY A 183 -4.61 -7.71 -0.36
C GLY A 183 -5.86 -8.57 -0.39
N LYS A 184 -5.71 -9.86 -0.69
CA LYS A 184 -6.82 -10.82 -0.65
C LYS A 184 -7.61 -10.62 0.64
N VAL A 185 -8.92 -10.48 0.55
CA VAL A 185 -9.85 -10.23 1.68
C VAL A 185 -9.74 -11.29 2.80
N GLY A 186 -9.12 -12.44 2.50
CA GLY A 186 -8.94 -13.55 3.44
C GLY A 186 -8.16 -13.24 4.72
N PRO A 187 -6.98 -12.61 4.67
CA PRO A 187 -6.15 -12.50 5.88
C PRO A 187 -6.76 -11.66 7.00
N TRP A 188 -7.38 -10.52 6.68
CA TRP A 188 -7.97 -9.66 7.72
C TRP A 188 -9.26 -10.23 8.30
N LYS A 189 -10.06 -10.94 7.47
CA LYS A 189 -11.27 -11.62 7.91
C LYS A 189 -10.93 -12.82 8.81
N GLN A 190 -9.94 -13.61 8.41
CA GLN A 190 -9.39 -14.68 9.25
C GLN A 190 -8.80 -14.14 10.55
N TRP A 191 -8.11 -12.98 10.50
CA TRP A 191 -7.58 -12.32 11.68
C TRP A 191 -8.70 -11.82 12.63
N LEU A 192 -9.82 -11.31 12.10
CA LEU A 192 -11.01 -10.93 12.89
C LEU A 192 -11.74 -12.14 13.47
N GLU A 193 -11.72 -13.27 12.75
CA GLU A 193 -12.34 -14.52 13.17
C GLU A 193 -11.42 -15.35 14.09
N GLN A 194 -10.12 -15.07 14.10
CA GLN A 194 -9.21 -15.65 15.09
C GLN A 194 -9.60 -15.10 16.46
N GLN A 195 -10.09 -15.99 17.32
CA GLN A 195 -10.27 -15.69 18.73
C GLN A 195 -8.95 -15.14 19.26
N GLU A 196 -9.00 -14.00 19.95
CA GLU A 196 -7.84 -13.43 20.65
C GLU A 196 -7.24 -14.53 21.53
N THR A 197 -6.15 -15.12 21.09
CA THR A 197 -5.30 -15.91 21.96
C THR A 197 -4.78 -14.93 23.01
N GLN A 198 -5.33 -15.02 24.22
CA GLN A 198 -4.87 -14.18 25.32
C GLN A 198 -3.35 -14.30 25.41
N PRO A 199 -2.63 -13.17 25.40
CA PRO A 199 -1.18 -13.21 25.43
C PRO A 199 -0.73 -13.96 26.69
N ASN A 200 0.01 -15.03 26.50
CA ASN A 200 0.60 -15.81 27.59
C ASN A 200 1.41 -14.87 28.51
N LEU A 201 1.46 -15.18 29.80
CA LEU A 201 2.28 -14.46 30.79
C LEU A 201 3.70 -14.19 30.28
N LEU A 202 4.25 -15.14 29.54
CA LEU A 202 5.56 -15.03 28.89
C LEU A 202 5.66 -13.87 27.88
N HIS A 203 4.62 -13.62 27.07
CA HIS A 203 4.62 -12.49 26.12
C HIS A 203 4.56 -11.14 26.84
N TRP A 204 3.80 -11.07 27.94
CA TRP A 204 3.77 -9.89 28.80
C TRP A 204 5.11 -9.62 29.46
N LEU A 205 5.74 -10.68 29.98
CA LEU A 205 7.07 -10.59 30.58
C LEU A 205 8.11 -10.11 29.54
N LEU A 206 8.13 -10.66 28.33
CA LEU A 206 9.05 -10.26 27.27
C LEU A 206 8.79 -8.83 26.79
N ALA A 207 7.52 -8.42 26.67
CA ALA A 207 7.14 -7.07 26.27
C ALA A 207 7.58 -5.99 27.27
N ILE A 208 7.68 -6.32 28.57
CA ILE A 208 8.13 -5.41 29.63
C ILE A 208 9.64 -5.52 29.83
N LEU A 209 10.18 -6.74 29.96
CA LEU A 209 11.61 -6.98 30.21
C LEU A 209 12.51 -6.51 29.06
N GLY A 210 12.03 -6.59 27.81
CA GLY A 210 12.76 -6.13 26.63
C GLY A 210 13.14 -4.64 26.74
N PRO A 211 12.18 -3.72 26.74
CA PRO A 211 12.45 -2.29 26.85
C PRO A 211 13.12 -1.88 28.16
N VAL A 212 12.63 -2.38 29.30
CA VAL A 212 13.17 -2.04 30.63
C VAL A 212 14.61 -2.52 30.79
N GLY A 213 14.90 -3.76 30.36
CA GLY A 213 16.25 -4.31 30.36
C GLY A 213 17.19 -3.55 29.44
N GLY A 214 16.71 -3.14 28.25
CA GLY A 214 17.47 -2.32 27.31
C GLY A 214 17.86 -0.96 27.89
N VAL A 215 16.94 -0.28 28.56
CA VAL A 215 17.20 1.01 29.25
C VAL A 215 18.20 0.81 30.39
N LEU A 216 18.07 -0.28 31.15
CA LEU A 216 18.96 -0.57 32.26
C LEU A 216 20.39 -0.89 31.77
N VAL A 217 20.55 -1.69 30.74
CA VAL A 217 21.85 -1.98 30.10
C VAL A 217 22.48 -0.69 29.57
N LEU A 218 21.67 0.21 28.94
CA LEU A 218 22.14 1.48 28.43
C LEU A 218 22.64 2.41 29.57
N LEU A 219 21.91 2.49 30.67
CA LEU A 219 22.31 3.27 31.86
C LEU A 219 23.58 2.72 32.50
N LEU A 220 23.71 1.41 32.69
CA LEU A 220 24.89 0.79 33.29
C LEU A 220 26.12 0.93 32.37
N THR A 221 25.95 0.88 31.08
CA THR A 221 27.03 1.09 30.11
C THR A 221 27.47 2.56 30.07
N SER A 222 26.52 3.52 30.20
CA SER A 222 26.86 4.95 30.26
C SER A 222 27.62 5.34 31.55
N GLN A 223 27.45 4.59 32.64
CA GLN A 223 28.17 4.77 33.87
C GLN A 223 29.53 4.03 33.90
N GLY A 224 29.89 3.34 32.82
CA GLY A 224 31.14 2.57 32.74
C GLY A 224 31.16 1.27 33.54
N ILE A 225 30.00 0.84 34.07
CA ILE A 225 29.86 -0.40 34.89
C ILE A 225 29.83 -1.64 33.96
N LEU A 226 29.26 -1.53 32.77
CA LEU A 226 29.18 -2.59 31.77
C LEU A 226 29.98 -2.23 30.52
N PRO A 227 30.64 -3.20 29.85
CA PRO A 227 31.32 -2.95 28.60
C PRO A 227 30.32 -2.69 27.46
N GLN A 228 30.66 -1.82 26.54
CA GLN A 228 29.79 -1.39 25.40
C GLN A 228 29.28 -2.56 24.55
N VAL A 229 30.00 -3.68 24.52
CA VAL A 229 29.61 -4.91 23.81
C VAL A 229 28.28 -5.48 24.33
N MET A 230 27.92 -5.25 25.59
CA MET A 230 26.66 -5.73 26.17
C MET A 230 25.42 -5.10 25.55
N LEU A 231 25.51 -3.87 25.04
CA LEU A 231 24.43 -3.25 24.25
C LEU A 231 24.16 -4.00 22.94
N GLY A 232 25.23 -4.41 22.27
CA GLY A 232 25.13 -5.21 21.03
C GLY A 232 24.51 -6.59 21.29
N ILE A 233 24.92 -7.25 22.38
CA ILE A 233 24.38 -8.57 22.75
C ILE A 233 22.89 -8.46 23.11
N TRP A 234 22.49 -7.44 23.87
CA TRP A 234 21.08 -7.21 24.21
C TRP A 234 20.22 -6.95 22.98
N PHE A 235 20.73 -6.16 22.03
CA PHE A 235 20.03 -5.86 20.78
C PHE A 235 19.86 -7.11 19.89
N LEU A 236 20.92 -7.94 19.80
CA LEU A 236 20.89 -9.22 19.08
C LEU A 236 19.92 -10.21 19.75
N ALA A 237 19.92 -10.28 21.07
CA ALA A 237 18.98 -11.12 21.80
C ALA A 237 17.53 -10.70 21.56
N GLY A 238 17.25 -9.38 21.50
CA GLY A 238 15.94 -8.84 21.17
C GLY A 238 15.47 -9.21 19.76
N ILE A 239 16.36 -9.21 18.76
CA ILE A 239 16.04 -9.62 17.38
C ILE A 239 15.77 -11.13 17.31
N LEU A 240 16.44 -11.95 18.11
CA LEU A 240 16.34 -13.41 18.08
C LEU A 240 15.08 -13.91 18.80
N LEU A 241 14.49 -13.08 19.68
CA LEU A 241 13.26 -13.37 20.44
C LEU A 241 11.98 -12.83 19.78
N LEU A 242 12.09 -12.04 18.73
CA LEU A 242 10.99 -11.53 17.88
C LEU A 242 10.69 -12.49 16.73
#